data_e4ceb3952f5b1889b1a3c725cd875f94
#
_entry.id   e4ceb3952f5b1889b1a3c725cd875f94
#
_cell.length_a   1.000
_cell.length_b   1.000
_cell.length_c   1.000
_cell.angle_alpha   90.00
_cell.angle_beta   90.00
_cell.angle_gamma   90.00
#
_symmetry.space_group_name_H-M   'P 1'
#
loop_
_entity.id
_entity.type
_entity.pdbx_description
1 polymer ?
#
loop_
_entity_poly.entity_id
_entity_poly.type
_entity_poly.pdbx_seq_one_letter_code
_entity_poly.pdbx_strand_id
1 'polypeptide(L)'
;MFHAGTIRRSAISHQRLVSGCRSYPAILSLIFTRCGEAYIRQVQTSMLMRLSSFLPLARGRWQAGRADIMNDKTHIVDDVTGHRRMRRNRKADWTRRLVQETRLTVDDLIWPVFVVPGTGITDPIPAMPGVNRMSVDRLVEAAREAADLGIPAIATFPNIEMHLRDETGSQALEANNLINQATAAVKKAVPNIGMITDVALDPFTSHGHDGILRGNDIVNDETVDHVIKAAILQADAGADIIAPSEMMDGRIGAIRRGLDAAGHQNVGIMSYATKFSSGFYGPYREAISTSGLLKGDKNSYYINPANGTEAVRDAALDVEEGADMLMVKPGLPYLDICWRLKEAFGLPTFAYQVSGEYTQIKAAAMQGWIDGDRVMMETLLCFKRAGCDGILTYFAVEVARALAKGK
;
A
#
# COMPACT_ATOMS: atom_id res chain seq x y z
N MET A 1 56.66 5.29 -20.01
CA MET A 1 57.71 5.09 -18.98
C MET A 1 57.08 4.49 -17.74
N PHE A 2 57.58 3.35 -17.38
CA PHE A 2 57.24 2.46 -16.31
C PHE A 2 57.29 3.12 -14.92
N HIS A 3 56.39 2.76 -13.98
CA HIS A 3 56.83 2.00 -12.79
C HIS A 3 55.62 1.39 -12.06
N ALA A 4 55.70 0.08 -11.94
CA ALA A 4 54.88 -0.76 -11.07
C ALA A 4 55.45 -0.77 -9.66
N GLY A 5 54.58 -0.84 -8.67
CA GLY A 5 54.95 -0.98 -7.24
C GLY A 5 54.05 -2.03 -6.59
N THR A 6 54.70 -3.09 -6.18
CA THR A 6 54.21 -4.40 -5.76
C THR A 6 53.70 -4.43 -4.31
N ILE A 7 52.72 -5.29 -4.13
CA ILE A 7 52.05 -5.73 -2.90
C ILE A 7 52.99 -6.30 -1.83
N ARG A 8 52.71 -6.08 -0.57
CA ARG A 8 53.05 -7.03 0.51
C ARG A 8 51.87 -7.29 1.45
N ARG A 9 51.44 -8.55 1.52
CA ARG A 9 50.65 -9.14 2.59
C ARG A 9 51.50 -9.28 3.85
N SER A 10 50.94 -9.00 5.03
CA SER A 10 51.45 -9.55 6.27
C SER A 10 50.28 -10.04 7.13
N ALA A 11 50.33 -11.33 7.39
CA ALA A 11 49.55 -12.02 8.41
C ALA A 11 50.22 -11.78 9.76
N ILE A 12 49.45 -11.49 10.79
CA ILE A 12 49.93 -11.59 12.21
C ILE A 12 48.84 -12.29 13.02
N SER A 13 49.34 -13.26 13.71
CA SER A 13 48.83 -14.35 14.50
C SER A 13 48.15 -13.94 15.82
N HIS A 14 47.30 -14.91 16.28
CA HIS A 14 46.82 -15.03 17.66
C HIS A 14 47.93 -14.97 18.73
N GLN A 15 47.63 -14.33 19.85
CA GLN A 15 47.82 -14.93 21.21
C GLN A 15 47.31 -14.02 22.35
N ARG A 16 46.38 -14.59 23.15
CA ARG A 16 46.22 -14.61 24.61
C ARG A 16 46.45 -13.32 25.44
N LEU A 17 45.44 -13.04 26.26
CA LEU A 17 45.65 -12.94 27.71
C LEU A 17 44.32 -13.18 28.47
N VAL A 18 44.39 -14.14 29.40
CA VAL A 18 43.37 -14.56 30.37
C VAL A 18 43.76 -13.96 31.73
N SER A 19 42.78 -13.44 32.45
CA SER A 19 42.65 -13.41 33.94
C SER A 19 41.56 -12.42 34.32
N GLY A 20 40.59 -12.70 35.10
CA GLY A 20 40.33 -13.36 36.30
C GLY A 20 39.06 -12.84 36.97
N CYS A 21 38.45 -13.71 37.76
CA CYS A 21 37.41 -13.59 38.81
C CYS A 21 36.00 -14.03 38.45
N ARG A 22 35.69 -15.26 38.77
CA ARG A 22 34.88 -15.88 39.86
C ARG A 22 33.55 -15.14 40.20
N SER A 23 32.37 -15.67 39.97
CA SER A 23 31.64 -16.75 40.64
C SER A 23 30.14 -16.67 40.35
N TYR A 24 29.56 -17.84 40.03
CA TYR A 24 28.13 -18.29 40.14
C TYR A 24 27.02 -17.65 39.23
N PRO A 25 25.99 -18.44 38.82
CA PRO A 25 25.86 -19.90 38.76
C PRO A 25 25.39 -20.44 37.40
N ALA A 26 25.89 -21.58 37.08
CA ALA A 26 25.57 -22.42 35.94
C ALA A 26 24.35 -23.32 36.17
N ILE A 27 23.19 -22.81 36.52
CA ILE A 27 21.96 -23.63 36.65
C ILE A 27 20.78 -23.10 35.86
N LEU A 28 20.76 -21.85 35.44
CA LEU A 28 19.62 -21.27 34.64
C LEU A 28 19.77 -21.39 33.12
N SER A 29 20.96 -21.74 32.62
CA SER A 29 21.18 -21.88 31.17
C SER A 29 20.77 -23.25 30.58
N LEU A 30 20.60 -24.29 31.42
CA LEU A 30 20.26 -25.65 30.90
C LEU A 30 18.77 -25.97 30.82
N ILE A 31 17.90 -25.15 31.39
CA ILE A 31 16.44 -25.39 31.38
C ILE A 31 15.78 -24.70 30.18
N PHE A 32 16.32 -23.56 29.72
CA PHE A 32 15.72 -22.84 28.56
C PHE A 32 16.11 -23.41 27.19
N THR A 33 17.26 -24.12 27.08
CA THR A 33 17.69 -24.70 25.79
C THR A 33 17.02 -26.05 25.47
N ARG A 34 16.57 -26.81 26.46
CA ARG A 34 15.92 -28.11 26.20
C ARG A 34 14.41 -28.05 25.99
N CYS A 35 13.71 -27.06 26.54
CA CYS A 35 12.26 -26.88 26.29
C CYS A 35 11.97 -26.21 24.95
N GLY A 36 12.82 -25.31 24.47
CA GLY A 36 12.64 -24.63 23.19
C GLY A 36 12.80 -25.57 21.98
N GLU A 37 13.79 -26.43 22.00
CA GLU A 37 14.01 -27.35 20.88
C GLU A 37 12.95 -28.48 20.80
N ALA A 38 12.42 -28.93 21.93
CA ALA A 38 11.35 -29.92 21.95
C ALA A 38 10.02 -29.35 21.41
N TYR A 39 9.72 -28.10 21.74
CA TYR A 39 8.51 -27.42 21.26
C TYR A 39 8.60 -27.09 19.76
N ILE A 40 9.76 -26.62 19.28
CA ILE A 40 9.99 -26.34 17.86
C ILE A 40 9.93 -27.63 17.03
N ARG A 41 10.51 -28.75 17.51
CA ARG A 41 10.42 -30.03 16.84
C ARG A 41 8.97 -30.57 16.81
N GLN A 42 8.20 -30.36 17.87
CA GLN A 42 6.82 -30.83 17.94
C GLN A 42 5.89 -30.03 17.02
N VAL A 43 6.12 -28.71 16.88
CA VAL A 43 5.39 -27.86 15.94
C VAL A 43 5.80 -28.17 14.49
N GLN A 44 7.08 -28.36 14.21
CA GLN A 44 7.54 -28.76 12.87
C GLN A 44 7.05 -30.17 12.48
N THR A 45 7.03 -31.11 13.41
CA THR A 45 6.54 -32.47 13.13
C THR A 45 5.03 -32.50 12.95
N SER A 46 4.27 -31.73 13.72
CA SER A 46 2.80 -31.63 13.56
C SER A 46 2.41 -30.85 12.26
N MET A 47 3.20 -29.88 11.84
CA MET A 47 2.98 -29.17 10.59
C MET A 47 3.36 -30.01 9.37
N LEU A 48 4.43 -30.80 9.46
CA LEU A 48 4.83 -31.75 8.42
C LEU A 48 3.86 -32.94 8.31
N MET A 49 3.30 -33.45 9.43
CA MET A 49 2.28 -34.49 9.38
C MET A 49 0.91 -34.03 8.88
N ARG A 50 0.55 -32.76 9.08
CA ARG A 50 -0.69 -32.19 8.50
C ARG A 50 -0.55 -31.87 7.01
N LEU A 51 0.66 -31.58 6.53
CA LEU A 51 0.94 -31.39 5.11
C LEU A 51 1.10 -32.73 4.35
N SER A 52 1.49 -33.81 5.01
CA SER A 52 1.63 -35.14 4.38
C SER A 52 0.31 -35.88 4.17
N SER A 53 -0.75 -35.51 4.89
CA SER A 53 -2.07 -36.19 4.74
C SER A 53 -2.96 -35.57 3.64
N PHE A 54 -2.56 -34.42 3.05
CA PHE A 54 -3.30 -33.76 1.95
C PHE A 54 -2.62 -33.85 0.57
N LEU A 55 -1.48 -34.51 0.42
CA LEU A 55 -0.71 -34.54 -0.82
C LEU A 55 -0.16 -35.92 -1.21
N PRO A 56 -0.98 -36.87 -1.63
CA PRO A 56 -0.46 -37.98 -2.45
C PRO A 56 -0.92 -37.99 -3.91
N LEU A 57 -1.84 -37.14 -4.36
CA LEU A 57 -2.41 -37.25 -5.71
C LEU A 57 -2.03 -36.20 -6.73
N ALA A 58 -1.42 -35.05 -6.31
CA ALA A 58 -1.10 -33.97 -7.23
C ALA A 58 0.38 -33.89 -7.64
N ARG A 59 1.32 -34.37 -6.81
CA ARG A 59 2.76 -34.22 -7.10
C ARG A 59 3.32 -35.15 -8.17
N GLY A 60 2.78 -36.32 -8.33
CA GLY A 60 3.32 -37.30 -9.29
C GLY A 60 3.03 -37.00 -10.75
N ARG A 61 1.93 -36.31 -11.06
CA ARG A 61 1.54 -36.01 -12.45
C ARG A 61 2.07 -34.68 -12.99
N TRP A 62 2.37 -33.73 -12.13
CA TRP A 62 2.85 -32.40 -12.56
C TRP A 62 4.37 -32.33 -12.78
N GLN A 63 5.16 -33.14 -12.04
CA GLN A 63 6.62 -33.16 -12.22
C GLN A 63 7.06 -34.02 -13.40
N ALA A 64 6.38 -35.13 -13.67
CA ALA A 64 6.66 -35.94 -14.88
C ALA A 64 6.35 -35.18 -16.17
N GLY A 65 5.21 -34.41 -16.19
CA GLY A 65 4.86 -33.63 -17.37
C GLY A 65 5.75 -32.41 -17.65
N ARG A 66 6.53 -31.91 -16.68
CA ARG A 66 7.46 -30.79 -16.89
C ARG A 66 8.84 -31.20 -17.37
N ALA A 67 9.31 -32.36 -16.95
CA ALA A 67 10.61 -32.89 -17.41
C ALA A 67 10.55 -33.35 -18.88
N ASP A 68 9.43 -33.95 -19.29
CA ASP A 68 9.25 -34.41 -20.69
C ASP A 68 8.98 -33.27 -21.65
N ILE A 69 8.39 -32.14 -21.19
CA ILE A 69 8.11 -30.97 -22.06
C ILE A 69 9.40 -30.20 -22.43
N MET A 70 10.46 -30.31 -21.63
CA MET A 70 11.70 -29.55 -21.88
C MET A 70 12.73 -30.32 -22.71
N ASN A 71 12.62 -31.63 -22.86
CA ASN A 71 13.65 -32.44 -23.53
C ASN A 71 13.29 -32.91 -24.94
N ASP A 72 12.05 -32.74 -25.40
CA ASP A 72 11.68 -33.17 -26.77
C ASP A 72 11.04 -32.01 -27.55
N LYS A 73 11.89 -31.26 -28.25
CA LYS A 73 11.45 -30.12 -29.10
C LYS A 73 10.57 -30.56 -30.28
N THR A 74 10.56 -31.85 -30.65
CA THR A 74 9.75 -32.37 -31.75
C THR A 74 8.33 -32.67 -31.33
N HIS A 75 8.08 -33.18 -30.10
CA HIS A 75 6.73 -33.47 -29.61
C HIS A 75 5.92 -32.23 -29.24
N ILE A 76 6.55 -31.08 -28.93
CA ILE A 76 5.83 -29.83 -28.60
C ILE A 76 5.05 -29.32 -29.82
N VAL A 77 5.59 -29.48 -31.04
CA VAL A 77 4.96 -29.00 -32.27
C VAL A 77 3.74 -29.84 -32.64
N ASP A 78 3.81 -31.15 -32.49
CA ASP A 78 2.73 -32.06 -32.82
C ASP A 78 1.58 -32.01 -31.82
N ASP A 79 1.83 -31.85 -30.52
CA ASP A 79 0.80 -31.69 -29.47
C ASP A 79 0.12 -30.31 -29.57
N VAL A 80 0.83 -29.26 -29.98
CA VAL A 80 0.27 -27.91 -30.19
C VAL A 80 -0.68 -27.84 -31.38
N THR A 81 -0.42 -28.64 -32.44
CA THR A 81 -1.27 -28.61 -33.64
C THR A 81 -2.50 -29.53 -33.55
N GLY A 82 -2.48 -30.58 -32.72
CA GLY A 82 -3.53 -31.59 -32.64
C GLY A 82 -4.62 -31.34 -31.59
N HIS A 83 -4.26 -31.14 -30.32
CA HIS A 83 -5.22 -31.25 -29.22
C HIS A 83 -5.45 -29.96 -28.41
N ARG A 84 -4.44 -29.08 -28.24
CA ARG A 84 -4.53 -27.88 -27.40
C ARG A 84 -4.53 -26.59 -28.23
N ARG A 85 -5.71 -26.06 -28.53
CA ARG A 85 -5.88 -24.79 -29.24
C ARG A 85 -6.43 -23.73 -28.29
N MET A 86 -5.57 -22.97 -27.64
CA MET A 86 -5.95 -21.91 -26.69
C MET A 86 -6.88 -20.84 -27.30
N ARG A 87 -6.82 -20.65 -28.64
CA ARG A 87 -7.68 -19.72 -29.37
C ARG A 87 -9.16 -20.13 -29.35
N ARG A 88 -9.53 -21.40 -29.04
CA ARG A 88 -10.93 -21.84 -28.97
C ARG A 88 -11.73 -21.01 -27.98
N ASN A 89 -11.18 -20.74 -26.79
CA ASN A 89 -11.80 -19.94 -25.73
C ASN A 89 -11.86 -18.43 -26.05
N ARG A 90 -11.13 -17.97 -27.11
CA ARG A 90 -11.07 -16.55 -27.50
C ARG A 90 -11.94 -16.23 -28.70
N LYS A 91 -12.51 -17.23 -29.38
CA LYS A 91 -13.17 -17.10 -30.69
C LYS A 91 -14.42 -16.22 -30.62
N ALA A 92 -15.23 -16.38 -29.61
CA ALA A 92 -16.51 -15.67 -29.47
C ALA A 92 -16.52 -14.83 -28.18
N ASP A 93 -17.33 -13.76 -28.17
CA ASP A 93 -17.44 -12.88 -26.99
C ASP A 93 -17.96 -13.63 -25.77
N TRP A 94 -19.03 -14.40 -25.93
CA TRP A 94 -19.60 -15.17 -24.82
C TRP A 94 -18.62 -16.19 -24.22
N THR A 95 -17.74 -16.82 -25.03
CA THR A 95 -16.72 -17.72 -24.51
C THR A 95 -15.64 -16.94 -23.72
N ARG A 96 -15.19 -15.78 -24.23
CA ARG A 96 -14.25 -14.93 -23.48
C ARG A 96 -14.81 -14.51 -22.13
N ARG A 97 -16.08 -14.09 -22.09
CA ARG A 97 -16.76 -13.74 -20.82
C ARG A 97 -16.92 -14.93 -19.87
N LEU A 98 -17.20 -16.13 -20.43
CA LEU A 98 -17.39 -17.36 -19.65
C LEU A 98 -16.11 -17.79 -18.93
N VAL A 99 -14.94 -17.66 -19.59
CA VAL A 99 -13.64 -18.09 -19.06
C VAL A 99 -12.85 -16.96 -18.40
N GLN A 100 -13.46 -15.79 -18.23
CA GLN A 100 -12.83 -14.64 -17.58
C GLN A 100 -12.62 -14.93 -16.09
N GLU A 101 -11.35 -14.95 -15.67
CA GLU A 101 -10.95 -15.29 -14.30
C GLU A 101 -11.13 -14.12 -13.34
N THR A 102 -10.93 -12.88 -13.83
CA THR A 102 -10.92 -11.67 -13.00
C THR A 102 -11.98 -10.69 -13.48
N ARG A 103 -12.71 -10.11 -12.55
CA ARG A 103 -13.72 -9.09 -12.83
C ARG A 103 -13.44 -7.84 -11.99
N LEU A 104 -13.74 -6.69 -12.58
CA LEU A 104 -13.76 -5.41 -11.88
C LEU A 104 -15.23 -5.07 -11.60
N THR A 105 -15.53 -4.72 -10.36
CA THR A 105 -16.84 -4.27 -9.91
C THR A 105 -16.74 -2.90 -9.25
N VAL A 106 -17.84 -2.25 -8.98
CA VAL A 106 -17.85 -0.99 -8.24
C VAL A 106 -17.36 -1.15 -6.81
N ASP A 107 -17.55 -2.34 -6.22
CA ASP A 107 -17.11 -2.67 -4.85
C ASP A 107 -15.58 -2.69 -4.70
N ASP A 108 -14.85 -2.72 -5.81
CA ASP A 108 -13.40 -2.68 -5.82
C ASP A 108 -12.83 -1.24 -5.76
N LEU A 109 -13.67 -0.20 -5.80
CA LEU A 109 -13.25 1.18 -5.99
C LEU A 109 -13.22 1.94 -4.66
N ILE A 110 -12.12 2.64 -4.40
CA ILE A 110 -12.02 3.65 -3.34
C ILE A 110 -11.70 4.99 -4.02
N TRP A 111 -12.47 6.02 -3.71
CA TRP A 111 -12.32 7.32 -4.35
C TRP A 111 -11.48 8.29 -3.52
N PRO A 112 -10.22 8.60 -3.90
CA PRO A 112 -9.42 9.62 -3.25
C PRO A 112 -9.87 11.02 -3.65
N VAL A 113 -10.04 11.92 -2.66
CA VAL A 113 -10.55 13.27 -2.82
C VAL A 113 -9.67 14.29 -2.09
N PHE A 114 -9.58 15.50 -2.65
CA PHE A 114 -8.86 16.62 -2.05
C PHE A 114 -9.83 17.62 -1.45
N VAL A 115 -9.59 17.99 -0.18
CA VAL A 115 -10.45 18.90 0.58
C VAL A 115 -9.73 20.23 0.79
N VAL A 116 -10.44 21.34 0.55
CA VAL A 116 -9.95 22.72 0.80
C VAL A 116 -10.86 23.45 1.77
N PRO A 117 -10.36 24.45 2.52
CA PRO A 117 -11.20 25.32 3.34
C PRO A 117 -12.11 26.18 2.47
N GLY A 118 -13.18 26.73 3.08
CA GLY A 118 -14.16 27.61 2.40
C GLY A 118 -15.49 26.92 2.13
N THR A 119 -16.32 27.55 1.29
CA THR A 119 -17.68 27.10 0.95
C THR A 119 -17.95 27.30 -0.54
N GLY A 120 -18.63 26.35 -1.16
CA GLY A 120 -18.98 26.41 -2.59
C GLY A 120 -17.82 26.23 -3.55
N ILE A 121 -16.65 25.80 -3.08
CA ILE A 121 -15.43 25.71 -3.88
C ILE A 121 -15.35 24.37 -4.60
N THR A 122 -15.11 24.44 -5.92
CA THR A 122 -14.68 23.34 -6.78
C THR A 122 -13.54 23.88 -7.63
N ASP A 123 -12.29 23.53 -7.28
CA ASP A 123 -11.07 24.07 -7.87
C ASP A 123 -10.34 22.97 -8.66
N PRO A 124 -10.33 23.03 -10.01
CA PRO A 124 -9.64 22.05 -10.84
C PRO A 124 -8.15 21.98 -10.58
N ILE A 125 -7.59 20.78 -10.57
CA ILE A 125 -6.16 20.55 -10.44
C ILE A 125 -5.56 20.42 -11.85
N PRO A 126 -4.75 21.42 -12.33
CA PRO A 126 -4.24 21.41 -13.70
C PRO A 126 -3.46 20.15 -14.08
N ALA A 127 -2.63 19.64 -13.16
CA ALA A 127 -1.86 18.42 -13.38
C ALA A 127 -2.69 17.13 -13.33
N MET A 128 -3.99 17.21 -12.97
CA MET A 128 -4.89 16.05 -12.85
C MET A 128 -6.24 16.33 -13.54
N PRO A 129 -6.31 16.31 -14.88
CA PRO A 129 -7.52 16.66 -15.63
C PRO A 129 -8.75 15.87 -15.16
N GLY A 130 -9.81 16.57 -14.74
CA GLY A 130 -11.05 15.98 -14.22
C GLY A 130 -11.08 15.76 -12.70
N VAL A 131 -9.98 16.01 -11.99
CA VAL A 131 -9.91 15.98 -10.51
C VAL A 131 -9.95 17.40 -9.97
N ASN A 132 -10.75 17.60 -8.91
CA ASN A 132 -10.92 18.89 -8.26
C ASN A 132 -10.55 18.82 -6.78
N ARG A 133 -10.11 19.95 -6.23
CA ARG A 133 -10.18 20.23 -4.81
C ARG A 133 -11.59 20.72 -4.49
N MET A 134 -12.17 20.26 -3.40
CA MET A 134 -13.54 20.59 -3.03
C MET A 134 -13.61 21.13 -1.60
N SER A 135 -14.42 22.17 -1.38
CA SER A 135 -14.82 22.52 -0.01
C SER A 135 -15.70 21.44 0.61
N VAL A 136 -15.83 21.43 1.93
CA VAL A 136 -16.54 20.38 2.67
C VAL A 136 -17.98 20.21 2.19
N ASP A 137 -18.71 21.30 1.91
CA ASP A 137 -20.07 21.26 1.38
C ASP A 137 -20.14 20.61 0.00
N ARG A 138 -19.20 20.90 -0.91
CA ARG A 138 -19.09 20.28 -2.23
C ARG A 138 -18.68 18.82 -2.15
N LEU A 139 -17.80 18.48 -1.21
CA LEU A 139 -17.45 17.09 -0.96
C LEU A 139 -18.67 16.27 -0.50
N VAL A 140 -19.52 16.81 0.37
CA VAL A 140 -20.75 16.13 0.80
C VAL A 140 -21.69 15.85 -0.38
N GLU A 141 -21.84 16.80 -1.32
CA GLU A 141 -22.63 16.58 -2.55
C GLU A 141 -22.03 15.45 -3.41
N ALA A 142 -20.71 15.50 -3.62
CA ALA A 142 -19.98 14.51 -4.39
C ALA A 142 -19.98 13.11 -3.73
N ALA A 143 -19.96 13.06 -2.39
CA ALA A 143 -20.06 11.82 -1.64
C ALA A 143 -21.42 11.13 -1.80
N ARG A 144 -22.51 11.91 -1.90
CA ARG A 144 -23.84 11.34 -2.21
C ARG A 144 -23.85 10.72 -3.61
N GLU A 145 -23.31 11.42 -4.60
CA GLU A 145 -23.18 10.86 -5.96
C GLU A 145 -22.33 9.58 -5.98
N ALA A 146 -21.20 9.56 -5.26
CA ALA A 146 -20.35 8.37 -5.16
C ALA A 146 -21.09 7.18 -4.54
N ALA A 147 -21.87 7.42 -3.46
CA ALA A 147 -22.68 6.40 -2.82
C ALA A 147 -23.81 5.90 -3.73
N ASP A 148 -24.48 6.80 -4.46
CA ASP A 148 -25.54 6.45 -5.43
C ASP A 148 -25.00 5.60 -6.58
N LEU A 149 -23.76 5.80 -6.97
CA LEU A 149 -23.04 4.97 -7.95
C LEU A 149 -22.56 3.62 -7.37
N GLY A 150 -22.69 3.41 -6.06
CA GLY A 150 -22.29 2.20 -5.36
C GLY A 150 -20.80 2.16 -4.95
N ILE A 151 -20.07 3.28 -5.00
CA ILE A 151 -18.68 3.33 -4.53
C ILE A 151 -18.67 3.14 -3.00
N PRO A 152 -17.95 2.12 -2.48
CA PRO A 152 -18.06 1.76 -1.06
C PRO A 152 -17.35 2.73 -0.11
N ALA A 153 -16.27 3.40 -0.56
CA ALA A 153 -15.47 4.25 0.33
C ALA A 153 -14.81 5.43 -0.38
N ILE A 154 -14.55 6.48 0.41
CA ILE A 154 -13.82 7.69 0.02
C ILE A 154 -12.56 7.80 0.89
N ALA A 155 -11.42 8.15 0.29
CA ALA A 155 -10.19 8.47 0.99
C ALA A 155 -9.92 9.99 0.92
N THR A 156 -9.77 10.66 2.08
CA THR A 156 -9.68 12.13 2.14
C THR A 156 -8.26 12.63 2.35
N PHE A 157 -7.89 13.66 1.57
CA PHE A 157 -6.58 14.34 1.63
C PHE A 157 -6.79 15.86 1.78
N PRO A 158 -6.31 16.48 2.87
CA PRO A 158 -6.50 17.90 3.08
C PRO A 158 -5.47 18.74 2.31
N ASN A 159 -5.90 19.88 1.80
CA ASN A 159 -5.02 20.94 1.33
C ASN A 159 -5.29 22.18 2.17
N ILE A 160 -4.44 22.43 3.16
CA ILE A 160 -4.56 23.55 4.09
C ILE A 160 -3.77 24.76 3.63
N GLU A 161 -4.12 25.93 4.16
CA GLU A 161 -3.44 27.18 3.89
C GLU A 161 -2.00 27.18 4.45
N MET A 162 -1.09 27.86 3.75
CA MET A 162 0.34 27.87 4.10
C MET A 162 0.63 28.40 5.50
N HIS A 163 -0.14 29.39 5.96
CA HIS A 163 0.05 29.99 7.29
C HIS A 163 -0.30 29.07 8.45
N LEU A 164 -1.03 27.97 8.20
CA LEU A 164 -1.36 26.95 9.17
C LEU A 164 -0.33 25.81 9.22
N ARG A 165 0.67 25.83 8.34
CA ARG A 165 1.73 24.83 8.30
C ARG A 165 2.91 25.25 9.15
N ASP A 166 3.41 24.33 9.96
CA ASP A 166 4.59 24.56 10.80
C ASP A 166 5.60 23.39 10.73
N GLU A 167 6.67 23.43 11.48
CA GLU A 167 7.73 22.42 11.45
C GLU A 167 7.31 21.06 12.03
N THR A 168 6.24 21.04 12.82
CA THR A 168 5.75 19.82 13.49
C THR A 168 4.43 19.30 12.90
N GLY A 169 3.80 20.07 12.02
CA GLY A 169 2.47 19.73 11.49
C GLY A 169 1.38 19.82 12.55
N SER A 170 1.47 20.81 13.48
CA SER A 170 0.59 20.91 14.64
C SER A 170 -0.90 20.95 14.30
N GLN A 171 -1.28 21.46 13.12
CA GLN A 171 -2.66 21.43 12.63
C GLN A 171 -3.24 20.01 12.50
N ALA A 172 -2.42 18.98 12.33
CA ALA A 172 -2.89 17.59 12.36
C ALA A 172 -3.48 17.20 13.72
N LEU A 173 -3.09 17.89 14.81
CA LEU A 173 -3.51 17.64 16.18
C LEU A 173 -4.69 18.50 16.63
N GLU A 174 -5.24 19.33 15.75
CA GLU A 174 -6.43 20.12 16.05
C GLU A 174 -7.70 19.30 15.80
N ALA A 175 -8.57 19.20 16.81
CA ALA A 175 -9.82 18.41 16.71
C ALA A 175 -10.72 18.87 15.55
N ASN A 176 -10.73 20.15 15.25
CA ASN A 176 -11.50 20.75 14.16
C ASN A 176 -10.65 21.03 12.89
N ASN A 177 -9.60 20.29 12.65
CA ASN A 177 -8.86 20.43 11.41
C ASN A 177 -9.72 20.04 10.19
N LEU A 178 -9.25 20.40 9.00
CA LEU A 178 -10.02 20.26 7.77
C LEU A 178 -10.44 18.82 7.46
N ILE A 179 -9.55 17.84 7.71
CA ILE A 179 -9.85 16.42 7.44
C ILE A 179 -10.93 15.90 8.42
N ASN A 180 -10.89 16.31 9.68
CA ASN A 180 -11.87 15.92 10.68
C ASN A 180 -13.24 16.55 10.40
N GLN A 181 -13.27 17.84 10.00
CA GLN A 181 -14.51 18.50 9.56
C GLN A 181 -15.13 17.80 8.35
N ALA A 182 -14.32 17.46 7.35
CA ALA A 182 -14.78 16.76 6.14
C ALA A 182 -15.33 15.37 6.48
N THR A 183 -14.62 14.61 7.31
CA THR A 183 -15.04 13.28 7.77
C THR A 183 -16.37 13.32 8.49
N ALA A 184 -16.51 14.19 9.50
CA ALA A 184 -17.74 14.35 10.26
C ALA A 184 -18.93 14.79 9.39
N ALA A 185 -18.70 15.72 8.45
CA ALA A 185 -19.74 16.20 7.55
C ALA A 185 -20.23 15.11 6.58
N VAL A 186 -19.31 14.34 6.00
CA VAL A 186 -19.66 13.23 5.08
C VAL A 186 -20.37 12.13 5.86
N LYS A 187 -19.86 11.68 6.99
CA LYS A 187 -20.52 10.64 7.82
C LYS A 187 -21.91 11.03 8.27
N LYS A 188 -22.12 12.30 8.62
CA LYS A 188 -23.46 12.81 8.95
C LYS A 188 -24.42 12.80 7.78
N ALA A 189 -23.96 13.13 6.58
CA ALA A 189 -24.79 13.29 5.38
C ALA A 189 -24.98 12.01 4.58
N VAL A 190 -24.00 11.09 4.62
CA VAL A 190 -23.95 9.84 3.86
C VAL A 190 -23.37 8.73 4.77
N PRO A 191 -24.11 8.28 5.79
CA PRO A 191 -23.59 7.40 6.84
C PRO A 191 -23.12 6.04 6.34
N ASN A 192 -23.61 5.60 5.19
CA ASN A 192 -23.30 4.28 4.61
C ASN A 192 -22.05 4.26 3.72
N ILE A 193 -21.42 5.41 3.43
CA ILE A 193 -20.15 5.41 2.71
C ILE A 193 -18.99 5.30 3.72
N GLY A 194 -18.02 4.44 3.41
CA GLY A 194 -16.82 4.28 4.22
C GLY A 194 -15.92 5.52 4.13
N MET A 195 -15.43 6.00 5.27
CA MET A 195 -14.47 7.10 5.34
C MET A 195 -13.09 6.57 5.71
N ILE A 196 -12.17 6.70 4.79
CA ILE A 196 -10.75 6.37 4.99
C ILE A 196 -10.00 7.69 5.14
N THR A 197 -9.24 7.84 6.21
CA THR A 197 -8.45 9.05 6.45
C THR A 197 -6.96 8.76 6.41
N ASP A 198 -6.24 9.54 5.63
CA ASP A 198 -4.78 9.47 5.57
C ASP A 198 -4.16 10.05 6.84
N VAL A 199 -3.21 9.34 7.43
CA VAL A 199 -2.44 9.83 8.58
C VAL A 199 -1.00 10.03 8.17
N ALA A 200 -0.66 11.29 7.90
CA ALA A 200 0.69 11.75 7.60
C ALA A 200 0.77 13.25 7.87
N LEU A 201 1.97 13.78 8.06
CA LEU A 201 2.14 15.19 8.38
C LEU A 201 2.45 16.08 7.17
N ASP A 202 2.71 15.52 5.98
CA ASP A 202 3.09 16.29 4.79
C ASP A 202 2.08 17.39 4.35
N PRO A 203 0.75 17.25 4.54
CA PRO A 203 -0.16 18.35 4.28
C PRO A 203 -0.04 19.49 5.29
N PHE A 204 0.51 19.22 6.47
CA PHE A 204 0.54 20.11 7.63
C PHE A 204 1.93 20.67 7.93
N THR A 205 3.00 20.08 7.38
CA THR A 205 4.37 20.54 7.61
C THR A 205 4.79 21.63 6.63
N SER A 206 5.59 22.58 7.12
CA SER A 206 6.17 23.66 6.31
C SER A 206 7.33 23.20 5.40
N HIS A 207 7.85 22.01 5.63
CA HIS A 207 8.96 21.40 4.88
C HIS A 207 8.55 20.26 3.95
N GLY A 208 7.27 19.84 3.95
CA GLY A 208 6.70 18.86 3.03
C GLY A 208 7.08 17.40 3.27
N HIS A 209 7.69 17.06 4.40
CA HIS A 209 7.91 15.68 4.83
C HIS A 209 6.71 15.13 5.59
N ASP A 210 6.54 13.78 5.56
CA ASP A 210 5.46 13.06 6.21
C ASP A 210 5.63 12.95 7.73
N GLY A 211 6.84 13.21 8.24
CA GLY A 211 7.21 13.20 9.65
C GLY A 211 7.87 14.50 10.09
N ILE A 212 8.21 14.58 11.38
CA ILE A 212 8.85 15.74 12.00
C ILE A 212 10.33 15.81 11.62
N LEU A 213 10.76 16.97 11.15
CA LEU A 213 12.15 17.23 10.76
C LEU A 213 12.92 17.84 11.95
N ARG A 214 14.08 17.24 12.30
CA ARG A 214 15.03 17.79 13.24
C ARG A 214 16.40 17.86 12.58
N GLY A 215 16.89 19.05 12.33
CA GLY A 215 18.08 19.23 11.50
C GLY A 215 17.85 18.75 10.07
N ASN A 216 18.48 17.65 9.69
CA ASN A 216 18.30 17.00 8.39
C ASN A 216 17.62 15.62 8.48
N ASP A 217 17.21 15.19 9.68
CA ASP A 217 16.66 13.87 9.91
C ASP A 217 15.16 13.93 10.18
N ILE A 218 14.41 13.00 9.59
CA ILE A 218 13.03 12.76 9.95
C ILE A 218 13.04 11.83 11.18
N VAL A 219 12.58 12.38 12.31
CA VAL A 219 12.62 11.66 13.60
C VAL A 219 11.44 10.70 13.71
N ASN A 220 11.74 9.43 13.95
CA ASN A 220 10.75 8.36 14.01
C ASN A 220 9.79 8.51 15.20
N ASP A 221 10.32 8.39 16.41
CA ASP A 221 9.50 8.22 17.62
C ASP A 221 8.60 9.44 17.91
N GLU A 222 9.14 10.66 17.73
CA GLU A 222 8.37 11.89 17.89
C GLU A 222 7.25 11.99 16.84
N THR A 223 7.50 11.52 15.62
CA THR A 223 6.48 11.46 14.57
C THR A 223 5.39 10.45 14.95
N VAL A 224 5.76 9.26 15.43
CA VAL A 224 4.81 8.23 15.88
C VAL A 224 3.90 8.78 16.98
N ASP A 225 4.43 9.51 17.96
CA ASP A 225 3.64 10.16 19.01
C ASP A 225 2.61 11.17 18.46
N HIS A 226 2.94 11.85 17.36
CA HIS A 226 2.02 12.78 16.69
C HIS A 226 0.92 12.04 15.93
N VAL A 227 1.29 11.02 15.15
CA VAL A 227 0.31 10.31 14.30
C VAL A 227 -0.67 9.46 15.12
N ILE A 228 -0.29 8.98 16.32
CA ILE A 228 -1.24 8.35 17.24
C ILE A 228 -2.37 9.33 17.61
N LYS A 229 -2.02 10.56 17.99
CA LYS A 229 -2.99 11.59 18.37
C LYS A 229 -3.87 11.99 17.20
N ALA A 230 -3.27 12.19 16.02
CA ALA A 230 -4.00 12.50 14.81
C ALA A 230 -4.98 11.37 14.43
N ALA A 231 -4.57 10.10 14.52
CA ALA A 231 -5.43 8.94 14.25
C ALA A 231 -6.65 8.87 15.20
N ILE A 232 -6.44 9.15 16.50
CA ILE A 232 -7.53 9.19 17.48
C ILE A 232 -8.52 10.31 17.13
N LEU A 233 -8.04 11.52 16.81
CA LEU A 233 -8.91 12.65 16.43
C LEU A 233 -9.69 12.38 15.13
N GLN A 234 -9.09 11.68 14.17
CA GLN A 234 -9.78 11.26 12.95
C GLN A 234 -10.86 10.20 13.25
N ALA A 235 -10.58 9.25 14.15
CA ALA A 235 -11.55 8.27 14.61
C ALA A 235 -12.72 8.94 15.39
N ASP A 236 -12.43 9.92 16.26
CA ASP A 236 -13.43 10.74 16.94
C ASP A 236 -14.33 11.49 15.94
N ALA A 237 -13.78 11.94 14.82
CA ALA A 237 -14.54 12.58 13.75
C ALA A 237 -15.40 11.61 12.93
N GLY A 238 -15.25 10.29 13.12
CA GLY A 238 -16.05 9.24 12.48
C GLY A 238 -15.36 8.54 11.31
N ALA A 239 -14.03 8.54 11.25
CA ALA A 239 -13.31 7.71 10.30
C ALA A 239 -13.58 6.22 10.56
N ASP A 240 -13.89 5.46 9.52
CA ASP A 240 -14.09 4.01 9.61
C ASP A 240 -12.77 3.25 9.51
N ILE A 241 -11.81 3.82 8.76
CA ILE A 241 -10.47 3.25 8.54
C ILE A 241 -9.43 4.37 8.65
N ILE A 242 -8.41 4.13 9.43
CA ILE A 242 -7.20 4.95 9.53
C ILE A 242 -6.13 4.36 8.59
N ALA A 243 -5.54 5.20 7.74
CA ALA A 243 -4.56 4.78 6.74
C ALA A 243 -3.21 5.50 6.93
N PRO A 244 -2.33 5.00 7.81
CA PRO A 244 -1.03 5.62 8.07
C PRO A 244 -0.10 5.54 6.88
N SER A 245 0.38 6.69 6.40
CA SER A 245 1.18 6.78 5.17
C SER A 245 2.56 7.41 5.35
N GLU A 246 2.94 7.77 6.56
CA GLU A 246 4.18 8.47 6.89
C GLU A 246 5.41 7.56 6.93
N MET A 247 5.23 6.24 6.99
CA MET A 247 6.28 5.20 6.92
C MET A 247 7.27 5.19 8.10
N MET A 248 6.83 5.58 9.30
CA MET A 248 7.65 5.45 10.50
C MET A 248 7.61 4.01 11.06
N ASP A 249 8.73 3.56 11.63
CA ASP A 249 8.82 2.21 12.21
C ASP A 249 7.95 2.09 13.47
N GLY A 250 7.21 0.98 13.60
CA GLY A 250 6.38 0.69 14.77
C GLY A 250 5.05 1.45 14.84
N ARG A 251 4.72 2.24 13.80
CA ARG A 251 3.56 3.13 13.77
C ARG A 251 2.22 2.38 13.84
N ILE A 252 2.11 1.25 13.16
CA ILE A 252 0.86 0.51 13.09
C ILE A 252 0.45 -0.01 14.47
N GLY A 253 1.39 -0.66 15.17
CA GLY A 253 1.15 -1.15 16.52
C GLY A 253 0.89 -0.04 17.54
N ALA A 254 1.57 1.09 17.39
CA ALA A 254 1.38 2.26 18.24
C ALA A 254 -0.02 2.88 18.03
N ILE A 255 -0.44 3.09 16.78
CA ILE A 255 -1.77 3.60 16.43
C ILE A 255 -2.85 2.62 16.89
N ARG A 256 -2.71 1.29 16.69
CA ARG A 256 -3.69 0.30 17.12
C ARG A 256 -3.91 0.38 18.65
N ARG A 257 -2.83 0.39 19.42
CA ARG A 257 -2.91 0.54 20.87
C ARG A 257 -3.58 1.87 21.30
N GLY A 258 -3.24 2.97 20.59
CA GLY A 258 -3.83 4.28 20.85
C GLY A 258 -5.35 4.30 20.61
N LEU A 259 -5.79 3.79 19.46
CA LEU A 259 -7.20 3.68 19.08
C LEU A 259 -7.97 2.80 20.09
N ASP A 260 -7.43 1.65 20.48
CA ASP A 260 -8.06 0.73 21.42
C ASP A 260 -8.21 1.37 22.80
N ALA A 261 -7.18 2.07 23.28
CA ALA A 261 -7.21 2.78 24.56
C ALA A 261 -8.20 3.96 24.55
N ALA A 262 -8.43 4.58 23.40
CA ALA A 262 -9.41 5.65 23.21
C ALA A 262 -10.86 5.15 23.00
N GLY A 263 -11.08 3.82 22.92
CA GLY A 263 -12.41 3.23 22.72
C GLY A 263 -12.79 2.97 21.25
N HIS A 264 -11.82 3.06 20.32
CA HIS A 264 -12.02 2.90 18.87
C HIS A 264 -11.60 1.51 18.35
N GLN A 265 -11.94 0.43 19.07
CA GLN A 265 -11.57 -0.94 18.73
C GLN A 265 -12.12 -1.41 17.36
N ASN A 266 -13.20 -0.76 16.89
CA ASN A 266 -13.85 -1.11 15.62
C ASN A 266 -13.34 -0.28 14.42
N VAL A 267 -12.45 0.67 14.62
CA VAL A 267 -11.81 1.42 13.55
C VAL A 267 -10.71 0.58 12.94
N GLY A 268 -10.81 0.30 11.62
CA GLY A 268 -9.81 -0.51 10.90
C GLY A 268 -8.52 0.26 10.63
N ILE A 269 -7.42 -0.46 10.44
CA ILE A 269 -6.14 0.10 10.00
C ILE A 269 -5.79 -0.45 8.61
N MET A 270 -5.73 0.43 7.61
CA MET A 270 -5.20 0.14 6.27
C MET A 270 -3.77 0.68 6.18
N SER A 271 -2.79 -0.16 6.42
CA SER A 271 -1.41 0.26 6.34
C SER A 271 -0.97 0.55 4.92
N TYR A 272 -0.32 1.68 4.67
CA TYR A 272 0.54 1.87 3.51
C TYR A 272 1.80 1.00 3.68
N ALA A 273 1.60 -0.30 3.70
CA ALA A 273 2.62 -1.29 4.07
C ALA A 273 3.85 -1.27 3.15
N THR A 274 3.67 -0.79 1.90
CA THR A 274 4.77 -0.67 0.94
C THR A 274 4.63 0.62 0.13
N LYS A 275 5.19 1.71 0.66
CA LYS A 275 5.22 3.02 -0.02
C LYS A 275 6.63 3.29 -0.55
N PHE A 276 6.76 3.34 -1.87
CA PHE A 276 8.03 3.49 -2.55
C PHE A 276 8.38 4.95 -2.82
N SER A 277 9.67 5.29 -2.79
CA SER A 277 10.17 6.57 -3.29
C SER A 277 9.98 6.61 -4.81
N SER A 278 9.05 7.46 -5.29
CA SER A 278 8.58 7.38 -6.68
C SER A 278 8.48 8.73 -7.35
N GLY A 279 8.81 8.77 -8.64
CA GLY A 279 8.58 9.91 -9.53
C GLY A 279 7.11 10.17 -9.86
N PHE A 280 6.21 9.20 -9.58
CA PHE A 280 4.77 9.32 -9.88
C PHE A 280 3.98 10.19 -8.90
N TYR A 281 4.60 10.81 -7.89
CA TYR A 281 3.91 11.67 -6.91
C TYR A 281 3.81 13.16 -7.32
N GLY A 282 4.35 13.55 -8.48
CA GLY A 282 4.38 14.95 -8.91
C GLY A 282 3.02 15.66 -8.84
N PRO A 283 1.97 15.16 -9.52
CA PRO A 283 0.66 15.82 -9.52
C PRO A 283 -0.03 15.87 -8.14
N TYR A 284 0.22 14.89 -7.25
CA TYR A 284 -0.28 14.91 -5.86
C TYR A 284 0.29 16.11 -5.08
N ARG A 285 1.59 16.42 -5.25
CA ARG A 285 2.20 17.56 -4.58
C ARG A 285 1.56 18.89 -5.00
N GLU A 286 1.14 19.01 -6.25
CA GLU A 286 0.36 20.16 -6.70
C GLU A 286 -1.03 20.17 -6.06
N ALA A 287 -1.69 19.02 -5.99
CA ALA A 287 -3.03 18.87 -5.42
C ALA A 287 -3.12 19.34 -3.95
N ILE A 288 -2.10 19.05 -3.15
CA ILE A 288 -2.03 19.45 -1.73
C ILE A 288 -1.16 20.70 -1.51
N SER A 289 -0.76 21.39 -2.58
CA SER A 289 0.04 22.64 -2.53
C SER A 289 1.37 22.49 -1.78
N THR A 290 2.06 21.36 -1.96
CA THR A 290 3.40 21.09 -1.38
C THR A 290 4.50 21.12 -2.44
N SER A 291 4.20 21.47 -3.69
CA SER A 291 5.18 21.62 -4.76
C SER A 291 6.23 22.68 -4.36
N GLY A 292 7.50 22.28 -4.36
CA GLY A 292 8.61 23.14 -3.98
C GLY A 292 8.86 23.32 -2.47
N LEU A 293 8.06 22.73 -1.59
CA LEU A 293 8.29 22.77 -0.13
C LEU A 293 9.29 21.73 0.34
N LEU A 294 9.36 20.57 -0.34
CA LEU A 294 10.16 19.45 0.12
C LEU A 294 11.63 19.81 0.25
N LYS A 295 12.16 19.75 1.47
CA LYS A 295 13.57 19.91 1.79
C LYS A 295 14.27 18.55 1.66
N GLY A 296 15.17 18.40 0.67
CA GLY A 296 15.83 17.12 0.40
C GLY A 296 14.92 16.13 -0.35
N ASP A 297 14.91 14.88 0.10
CA ASP A 297 14.09 13.81 -0.47
C ASP A 297 13.45 12.94 0.63
N LYS A 298 12.65 11.95 0.23
CA LYS A 298 11.97 11.02 1.15
C LYS A 298 12.63 9.63 1.19
N ASN A 299 13.86 9.49 0.66
CA ASN A 299 14.53 8.20 0.52
C ASN A 299 14.94 7.57 1.85
N SER A 300 15.03 8.36 2.94
CA SER A 300 15.40 7.86 4.27
C SER A 300 14.29 7.05 4.96
N TYR A 301 13.03 7.18 4.50
CA TYR A 301 11.88 6.49 5.10
C TYR A 301 10.89 5.89 4.08
N TYR A 302 11.03 6.17 2.78
CA TYR A 302 10.31 5.43 1.73
C TYR A 302 11.16 4.30 1.20
N ILE A 303 10.51 3.20 0.82
CA ILE A 303 11.18 2.02 0.26
C ILE A 303 11.84 2.39 -1.08
N ASN A 304 13.07 1.91 -1.27
CA ASN A 304 13.75 2.08 -2.55
C ASN A 304 13.01 1.31 -3.66
N PRO A 305 12.73 1.91 -4.82
CA PRO A 305 12.06 1.24 -5.95
C PRO A 305 12.70 -0.07 -6.40
N ALA A 306 13.99 -0.27 -6.13
CA ALA A 306 14.71 -1.49 -6.48
C ALA A 306 14.50 -2.65 -5.47
N ASN A 307 13.85 -2.41 -4.31
CA ASN A 307 13.89 -3.31 -3.16
C ASN A 307 12.56 -4.04 -2.90
N GLY A 308 12.17 -4.95 -3.80
CA GLY A 308 10.92 -5.71 -3.62
C GLY A 308 10.92 -6.73 -2.47
N THR A 309 12.08 -7.18 -1.98
CA THR A 309 12.15 -8.10 -0.83
C THR A 309 12.05 -7.34 0.50
N GLU A 310 12.62 -6.14 0.57
CA GLU A 310 12.44 -5.20 1.68
C GLU A 310 10.97 -4.87 1.88
N ALA A 311 10.26 -4.53 0.81
CA ALA A 311 8.83 -4.24 0.85
C ALA A 311 7.99 -5.35 1.53
N VAL A 312 8.31 -6.64 1.25
CA VAL A 312 7.61 -7.76 1.91
C VAL A 312 7.97 -7.87 3.39
N ARG A 313 9.21 -7.51 3.78
CA ARG A 313 9.62 -7.50 5.21
C ARG A 313 8.94 -6.38 5.99
N ASP A 314 8.86 -5.17 5.40
CA ASP A 314 8.16 -4.03 6.02
C ASP A 314 6.67 -4.36 6.22
N ALA A 315 6.03 -4.92 5.19
CA ALA A 315 4.64 -5.35 5.31
C ALA A 315 4.45 -6.45 6.37
N ALA A 316 5.43 -7.34 6.58
CA ALA A 316 5.36 -8.36 7.62
C ALA A 316 5.35 -7.74 9.02
N LEU A 317 6.13 -6.69 9.25
CA LEU A 317 6.11 -5.95 10.52
C LEU A 317 4.74 -5.29 10.74
N ASP A 318 4.19 -4.62 9.74
CA ASP A 318 2.86 -4.00 9.83
C ASP A 318 1.75 -5.03 10.14
N VAL A 319 1.85 -6.25 9.57
CA VAL A 319 0.93 -7.36 9.87
C VAL A 319 1.07 -7.82 11.32
N GLU A 320 2.31 -8.01 11.81
CA GLU A 320 2.60 -8.39 13.21
C GLU A 320 2.11 -7.30 14.18
N GLU A 321 2.17 -6.05 13.79
CA GLU A 321 1.71 -4.88 14.55
C GLU A 321 0.18 -4.71 14.55
N GLY A 322 -0.55 -5.46 13.74
CA GLY A 322 -2.01 -5.48 13.73
C GLY A 322 -2.69 -4.68 12.63
N ALA A 323 -2.07 -4.54 11.46
CA ALA A 323 -2.75 -4.01 10.27
C ALA A 323 -3.89 -4.95 9.85
N ASP A 324 -5.07 -4.40 9.61
CA ASP A 324 -6.23 -5.14 9.09
C ASP A 324 -6.17 -5.32 7.58
N MET A 325 -5.53 -4.37 6.89
CA MET A 325 -5.44 -4.26 5.44
C MET A 325 -4.08 -3.73 5.03
N LEU A 326 -3.58 -4.16 3.87
CA LEU A 326 -2.29 -3.74 3.32
C LEU A 326 -2.49 -2.94 2.04
N MET A 327 -1.73 -1.88 1.84
CA MET A 327 -1.76 -1.07 0.62
C MET A 327 -0.36 -0.92 0.01
N VAL A 328 -0.31 -1.07 -1.31
CA VAL A 328 0.89 -0.83 -2.15
C VAL A 328 0.76 0.54 -2.82
N LYS A 329 1.77 1.40 -2.69
CA LYS A 329 1.80 2.75 -3.29
C LYS A 329 3.20 3.07 -3.86
N PRO A 330 3.32 3.44 -5.15
CA PRO A 330 2.31 3.42 -6.21
C PRO A 330 1.82 2.02 -6.57
N GLY A 331 0.79 1.92 -7.40
CA GLY A 331 0.15 0.66 -7.75
C GLY A 331 0.71 -0.03 -8.99
N LEU A 332 0.47 0.53 -10.21
CA LEU A 332 0.80 -0.14 -11.48
C LEU A 332 2.28 -0.55 -11.63
N PRO A 333 3.26 0.29 -11.24
CA PRO A 333 4.67 -0.11 -11.34
C PRO A 333 5.07 -1.25 -10.39
N TYR A 334 4.20 -1.60 -9.42
CA TYR A 334 4.47 -2.53 -8.33
C TYR A 334 3.41 -3.66 -8.21
N LEU A 335 2.84 -4.09 -9.34
CA LEU A 335 1.89 -5.22 -9.38
C LEU A 335 2.50 -6.53 -8.88
N ASP A 336 3.82 -6.70 -9.04
CA ASP A 336 4.58 -7.81 -8.46
C ASP A 336 4.56 -7.78 -6.94
N ILE A 337 4.61 -6.59 -6.33
CA ILE A 337 4.51 -6.42 -4.88
C ILE A 337 3.08 -6.70 -4.40
N CYS A 338 2.06 -6.20 -5.10
CA CYS A 338 0.65 -6.54 -4.80
C CYS A 338 0.46 -8.07 -4.74
N TRP A 339 0.94 -8.78 -5.74
CA TRP A 339 0.89 -10.24 -5.79
C TRP A 339 1.65 -10.88 -4.63
N ARG A 340 2.88 -10.44 -4.36
CA ARG A 340 3.71 -10.99 -3.28
C ARG A 340 3.09 -10.80 -1.90
N LEU A 341 2.50 -9.64 -1.61
CA LEU A 341 1.82 -9.37 -0.34
C LEU A 341 0.59 -10.26 -0.20
N LYS A 342 -0.24 -10.36 -1.26
CA LYS A 342 -1.42 -11.22 -1.24
C LYS A 342 -1.08 -12.68 -1.01
N GLU A 343 -0.05 -13.20 -1.68
CA GLU A 343 0.42 -14.58 -1.50
C GLU A 343 1.06 -14.82 -0.13
N ALA A 344 1.80 -13.84 0.40
CA ALA A 344 2.51 -14.00 1.67
C ALA A 344 1.58 -13.96 2.88
N PHE A 345 0.60 -13.05 2.88
CA PHE A 345 -0.17 -12.75 4.09
C PHE A 345 -1.65 -13.14 3.99
N GLY A 346 -2.22 -13.24 2.79
CA GLY A 346 -3.64 -13.55 2.61
C GLY A 346 -4.60 -12.46 3.11
N LEU A 347 -4.10 -11.35 3.64
CA LEU A 347 -4.90 -10.21 4.09
C LEU A 347 -5.55 -9.46 2.92
N PRO A 348 -6.61 -8.68 3.16
CA PRO A 348 -7.11 -7.72 2.18
C PRO A 348 -5.97 -6.80 1.73
N THR A 349 -5.70 -6.83 0.42
CA THR A 349 -4.58 -6.12 -0.20
C THR A 349 -5.10 -5.09 -1.18
N PHE A 350 -4.67 -3.85 -1.04
CA PHE A 350 -5.09 -2.71 -1.83
C PHE A 350 -3.93 -2.14 -2.62
N ALA A 351 -4.23 -1.40 -3.67
CA ALA A 351 -3.24 -0.63 -4.41
C ALA A 351 -3.72 0.80 -4.61
N TYR A 352 -2.79 1.75 -4.58
CA TYR A 352 -3.09 3.14 -4.93
C TYR A 352 -2.59 3.43 -6.35
N GLN A 353 -3.52 3.55 -7.30
CA GLN A 353 -3.23 4.13 -8.61
C GLN A 353 -3.03 5.64 -8.41
N VAL A 354 -1.77 6.04 -8.22
CA VAL A 354 -1.44 7.40 -7.79
C VAL A 354 -1.61 8.45 -8.89
N SER A 355 -1.50 9.70 -8.50
CA SER A 355 -1.73 10.87 -9.37
C SER A 355 -0.95 10.84 -10.67
N GLY A 356 0.33 10.44 -10.64
CA GLY A 356 1.15 10.33 -11.85
C GLY A 356 0.71 9.21 -12.79
N GLU A 357 0.24 8.07 -12.26
CA GLU A 357 -0.33 6.98 -13.05
C GLU A 357 -1.62 7.42 -13.73
N TYR A 358 -2.50 8.10 -12.98
CA TYR A 358 -3.73 8.70 -13.50
C TYR A 358 -3.43 9.71 -14.62
N THR A 359 -2.55 10.68 -14.35
CA THR A 359 -2.22 11.75 -15.29
C THR A 359 -1.55 11.22 -16.55
N GLN A 360 -0.70 10.20 -16.44
CA GLN A 360 -0.06 9.54 -17.60
C GLN A 360 -1.11 9.01 -18.58
N ILE A 361 -2.16 8.36 -18.08
CA ILE A 361 -3.26 7.84 -18.92
C ILE A 361 -4.05 9.00 -19.52
N LYS A 362 -4.45 9.99 -18.70
CA LYS A 362 -5.21 11.17 -19.17
C LYS A 362 -4.44 11.95 -20.22
N ALA A 363 -3.15 12.22 -20.01
CA ALA A 363 -2.32 12.98 -20.95
C ALA A 363 -2.19 12.26 -22.29
N ALA A 364 -1.93 10.96 -22.30
CA ALA A 364 -1.83 10.19 -23.55
C ALA A 364 -3.19 10.08 -24.27
N ALA A 365 -4.29 9.96 -23.53
CA ALA A 365 -5.65 9.95 -24.09
C ALA A 365 -6.03 11.29 -24.70
N MET A 366 -5.71 12.42 -24.06
CA MET A 366 -5.96 13.77 -24.58
C MET A 366 -5.21 14.05 -25.89
N GLN A 367 -4.07 13.41 -26.11
CA GLN A 367 -3.32 13.47 -27.36
C GLN A 367 -3.83 12.50 -28.44
N GLY A 368 -4.81 11.65 -28.11
CA GLY A 368 -5.34 10.63 -29.03
C GLY A 368 -4.37 9.46 -29.28
N TRP A 369 -3.34 9.30 -28.47
CA TRP A 369 -2.34 8.23 -28.64
C TRP A 369 -2.83 6.89 -28.10
N ILE A 370 -3.74 6.91 -27.14
CA ILE A 370 -4.38 5.73 -26.57
C ILE A 370 -5.90 5.94 -26.46
N ASP A 371 -6.65 4.84 -26.46
CA ASP A 371 -8.05 4.80 -26.05
C ASP A 371 -8.11 4.89 -24.50
N GLY A 372 -8.44 6.09 -24.00
CA GLY A 372 -8.39 6.39 -22.56
C GLY A 372 -9.34 5.54 -21.74
N ASP A 373 -10.58 5.33 -22.21
CA ASP A 373 -11.59 4.54 -21.50
C ASP A 373 -11.16 3.07 -21.41
N ARG A 374 -10.64 2.54 -22.49
CA ARG A 374 -10.14 1.17 -22.54
C ARG A 374 -8.94 0.97 -21.64
N VAL A 375 -7.96 1.88 -21.67
CA VAL A 375 -6.73 1.78 -20.82
C VAL A 375 -7.08 1.99 -19.36
N MET A 376 -8.01 2.90 -19.03
CA MET A 376 -8.54 3.06 -17.68
C MET A 376 -9.08 1.73 -17.13
N MET A 377 -9.98 1.07 -17.85
CA MET A 377 -10.54 -0.22 -17.42
C MET A 377 -9.50 -1.33 -17.37
N GLU A 378 -8.59 -1.38 -18.33
CA GLU A 378 -7.53 -2.40 -18.38
C GLU A 378 -6.56 -2.28 -17.21
N THR A 379 -6.13 -1.07 -16.85
CA THR A 379 -5.21 -0.85 -15.73
C THR A 379 -5.83 -1.26 -14.39
N LEU A 380 -7.10 -0.98 -14.16
CA LEU A 380 -7.81 -1.41 -12.96
C LEU A 380 -7.97 -2.93 -12.90
N LEU A 381 -8.24 -3.57 -14.05
CA LEU A 381 -8.27 -5.03 -14.14
C LEU A 381 -6.89 -5.66 -13.86
N CYS A 382 -5.78 -4.96 -14.17
CA CYS A 382 -4.43 -5.42 -13.84
C CYS A 382 -4.22 -5.53 -12.33
N PHE A 383 -4.72 -4.58 -11.54
CA PHE A 383 -4.68 -4.66 -10.08
C PHE A 383 -5.45 -5.86 -9.54
N LYS A 384 -6.67 -6.07 -10.04
CA LYS A 384 -7.48 -7.23 -9.65
C LYS A 384 -6.78 -8.54 -10.00
N ARG A 385 -6.16 -8.64 -11.17
CA ARG A 385 -5.39 -9.82 -11.60
C ARG A 385 -4.14 -10.03 -10.73
N ALA A 386 -3.55 -8.96 -10.21
CA ALA A 386 -2.44 -9.02 -9.25
C ALA A 386 -2.89 -9.37 -7.81
N GLY A 387 -4.18 -9.65 -7.59
CA GLY A 387 -4.71 -10.08 -6.30
C GLY A 387 -5.21 -8.95 -5.40
N CYS A 388 -5.30 -7.71 -5.88
CA CYS A 388 -5.85 -6.62 -5.09
C CYS A 388 -7.36 -6.81 -4.85
N ASP A 389 -7.78 -6.63 -3.60
CA ASP A 389 -9.18 -6.65 -3.21
C ASP A 389 -9.88 -5.34 -3.56
N GLY A 390 -9.17 -4.20 -3.46
CA GLY A 390 -9.66 -2.90 -3.87
C GLY A 390 -8.56 -1.97 -4.36
N ILE A 391 -8.98 -0.83 -4.96
CA ILE A 391 -8.08 0.10 -5.65
C ILE A 391 -8.47 1.53 -5.29
N LEU A 392 -7.53 2.29 -4.72
CA LEU A 392 -7.64 3.74 -4.63
C LEU A 392 -7.32 4.32 -6.01
N THR A 393 -8.29 4.97 -6.62
CA THR A 393 -8.12 5.54 -7.97
C THR A 393 -8.94 6.80 -8.18
N TYR A 394 -8.34 7.80 -8.80
CA TYR A 394 -9.03 9.02 -9.22
C TYR A 394 -10.04 8.78 -10.34
N PHE A 395 -9.98 7.62 -11.00
CA PHE A 395 -10.98 7.18 -11.98
C PHE A 395 -12.26 6.62 -11.34
N ALA A 396 -12.38 6.50 -10.02
CA ALA A 396 -13.45 5.75 -9.37
C ALA A 396 -14.85 6.13 -9.88
N VAL A 397 -15.17 7.43 -9.95
CA VAL A 397 -16.49 7.90 -10.41
C VAL A 397 -16.71 7.63 -11.92
N GLU A 398 -15.67 7.84 -12.75
CA GLU A 398 -15.75 7.55 -14.20
C GLU A 398 -16.00 6.06 -14.45
N VAL A 399 -15.28 5.21 -13.72
CA VAL A 399 -15.40 3.74 -13.80
C VAL A 399 -16.75 3.26 -13.28
N ALA A 400 -17.21 3.77 -12.14
CA ALA A 400 -18.53 3.41 -11.61
C ALA A 400 -19.66 3.73 -12.61
N ARG A 401 -19.59 4.90 -13.25
CA ARG A 401 -20.54 5.29 -14.32
C ARG A 401 -20.42 4.38 -15.56
N ALA A 402 -19.20 3.96 -15.94
CA ALA A 402 -18.98 3.06 -17.05
C ALA A 402 -19.53 1.65 -16.77
N LEU A 403 -19.30 1.14 -15.56
CA LEU A 403 -19.83 -0.16 -15.12
C LEU A 403 -21.36 -0.16 -15.04
N ALA A 404 -21.98 0.94 -14.61
CA ALA A 404 -23.44 1.08 -14.58
C ALA A 404 -24.08 1.06 -15.97
N LYS A 405 -23.42 1.61 -17.00
CA LYS A 405 -23.89 1.61 -18.39
C LYS A 405 -23.75 0.25 -19.07
N GLY A 406 -22.84 -0.60 -18.63
CA GLY A 406 -22.60 -1.94 -19.18
C GLY A 406 -23.52 -3.03 -18.61
N LYS A 407 -24.41 -2.66 -17.67
CA LYS A 407 -25.49 -3.50 -17.15
C LYS A 407 -26.75 -3.28 -18.00
#